data_3d1bee61e1548743eb9f109f8caa7dda
#
_entry.id   3d1bee61e1548743eb9f109f8caa7dda
#
_cell.length_a   1.000
_cell.length_b   1.000
_cell.length_c   1.000
_cell.angle_alpha   90.00
_cell.angle_beta   90.00
_cell.angle_gamma   90.00
#
_symmetry.space_group_name_H-M   'P 1'
#
loop_
_entity.id
_entity.type
_entity.pdbx_description
1 polymer ?
#
loop_
_entity_poly.entity_id
_entity_poly.type
_entity_poly.pdbx_seq_one_letter_code
_entity_poly.pdbx_strand_id
1 'polypeptide(L)'
;KYYNKLIPGGSTFSKVEYFNDQNVPFALSKCKDTKVYDIDKNEYIDYILANGSVVLGHNNKLVNKAILNQLKNGISFSLPNKLEIEVSELLKKHIPSAEMVRFGKNGNDATTAAIRLARHYTGKNNILFCGYHSWQDWYVGKTSKNSGVPSEISKLSHRFIYGDKK
;
A
#
# COMPACT_ATOMS: atom_id res chain seq x y z
N LYS A 1 15.56 -5.70 20.95
CA LYS A 1 16.37 -4.49 21.29
C LYS A 1 17.29 -4.04 20.14
N TYR A 2 18.03 -4.94 19.47
CA TYR A 2 18.93 -4.57 18.35
C TYR A 2 18.15 -4.06 17.13
N TYR A 3 17.09 -4.74 16.75
CA TYR A 3 16.23 -4.38 15.62
C TYR A 3 15.68 -2.95 15.73
N ASN A 4 15.21 -2.55 16.92
CA ASN A 4 14.68 -1.18 17.14
C ASN A 4 15.75 -0.08 17.07
N LYS A 5 17.04 -0.43 17.16
CA LYS A 5 18.14 0.52 16.95
C LYS A 5 18.38 0.78 15.47
N LEU A 6 18.03 -0.16 14.59
CA LEU A 6 18.23 -0.07 13.15
C LEU A 6 16.99 0.45 12.42
N ILE A 7 15.81 0.06 12.89
CA ILE A 7 14.53 0.41 12.26
C ILE A 7 13.62 1.05 13.31
N PRO A 8 13.53 2.38 13.33
CA PRO A 8 12.70 3.10 14.30
C PRO A 8 11.23 2.64 14.26
N GLY A 9 10.70 2.22 15.41
CA GLY A 9 9.31 1.74 15.53
C GLY A 9 9.04 0.35 14.94
N GLY A 10 10.07 -0.38 14.53
CA GLY A 10 9.95 -1.71 13.95
C GLY A 10 9.70 -1.71 12.44
N SER A 11 9.20 -2.82 11.88
CA SER A 11 8.85 -2.87 10.45
C SER A 11 7.60 -2.04 10.15
N THR A 12 7.40 -1.72 8.87
CA THR A 12 6.27 -0.92 8.39
C THR A 12 4.91 -1.48 8.80
N PHE A 13 4.79 -2.80 8.95
CA PHE A 13 3.53 -3.48 9.23
C PHE A 13 3.39 -3.95 10.69
N SER A 14 4.49 -4.08 11.41
CA SER A 14 4.48 -4.55 12.79
C SER A 14 5.18 -3.57 13.69
N LYS A 15 4.39 -2.90 14.53
CA LYS A 15 4.96 -2.19 15.68
C LYS A 15 5.34 -3.22 16.72
N VAL A 16 6.59 -3.20 17.14
CA VAL A 16 7.14 -4.11 18.16
C VAL A 16 6.31 -4.09 19.45
N GLU A 17 5.61 -3.01 19.73
CA GLU A 17 4.70 -2.88 20.87
C GLU A 17 3.55 -3.89 20.89
N TYR A 18 3.12 -4.37 19.70
CA TYR A 18 2.08 -5.40 19.60
C TYR A 18 2.59 -6.83 19.80
N PHE A 19 3.90 -7.03 19.83
CA PHE A 19 4.53 -8.35 19.84
C PHE A 19 5.27 -8.66 21.14
N ASN A 20 4.86 -8.05 22.25
CA ASN A 20 5.30 -8.48 23.58
C ASN A 20 4.64 -9.81 24.01
N ASP A 21 3.72 -10.35 23.21
CA ASP A 21 3.14 -11.66 23.43
C ASP A 21 4.09 -12.74 22.88
N GLN A 22 4.48 -13.67 23.72
CA GLN A 22 5.39 -14.79 23.41
C GLN A 22 4.81 -15.74 22.33
N ASN A 23 3.52 -15.59 21.99
CA ASN A 23 2.83 -16.42 20.99
C ASN A 23 2.88 -15.84 19.56
N VAL A 24 3.49 -14.67 19.36
CA VAL A 24 3.60 -14.05 18.05
C VAL A 24 5.03 -14.17 17.51
N PRO A 25 5.21 -14.65 16.26
CA PRO A 25 6.55 -14.81 15.70
C PRO A 25 7.24 -13.46 15.57
N PHE A 26 8.47 -13.37 16.00
CA PHE A 26 9.28 -12.15 15.93
C PHE A 26 9.59 -11.74 14.48
N ALA A 27 9.86 -12.71 13.62
CA ALA A 27 10.16 -12.48 12.21
C ALA A 27 9.80 -13.69 11.35
N LEU A 28 9.39 -13.45 10.14
CA LEU A 28 9.09 -14.49 9.16
C LEU A 28 10.28 -14.69 8.23
N SER A 29 10.56 -15.94 7.87
CA SER A 29 11.66 -16.34 6.99
C SER A 29 11.21 -16.90 5.65
N LYS A 30 9.99 -17.46 5.59
CA LYS A 30 9.46 -18.13 4.41
C LYS A 30 7.94 -17.99 4.36
N CYS A 31 7.40 -18.01 3.14
CA CYS A 31 5.96 -18.07 2.92
C CYS A 31 5.64 -18.95 1.70
N LYS A 32 4.49 -19.63 1.74
CA LYS A 32 4.00 -20.46 0.64
C LYS A 32 2.47 -20.64 0.74
N ASP A 33 1.79 -20.44 -0.35
CA ASP A 33 0.32 -20.55 -0.44
C ASP A 33 -0.37 -19.69 0.64
N THR A 34 -1.04 -20.28 1.61
CA THR A 34 -1.69 -19.60 2.76
C THR A 34 -0.87 -19.65 4.04
N LYS A 35 0.38 -20.10 3.99
CA LYS A 35 1.21 -20.37 5.15
C LYS A 35 2.44 -19.46 5.20
N VAL A 36 2.81 -19.08 6.40
CA VAL A 36 4.05 -18.37 6.71
C VAL A 36 4.84 -19.15 7.74
N TYR A 37 6.15 -19.00 7.71
CA TYR A 37 7.10 -19.69 8.59
C TYR A 37 7.99 -18.66 9.27
N ASP A 38 8.16 -18.77 10.57
CA ASP A 38 9.06 -17.90 11.30
C ASP A 38 10.54 -18.32 11.15
N ILE A 39 11.43 -17.58 11.82
CA ILE A 39 12.88 -17.87 11.83
C ILE A 39 13.21 -19.20 12.52
N ASP A 40 12.33 -19.66 13.41
CA ASP A 40 12.45 -20.93 14.14
C ASP A 40 11.77 -22.09 13.40
N LYS A 41 11.25 -21.85 12.20
CA LYS A 41 10.57 -22.79 11.29
C LYS A 41 9.18 -23.23 11.75
N ASN A 42 8.57 -22.57 12.72
CA ASN A 42 7.18 -22.80 13.07
C ASN A 42 6.26 -22.37 11.94
N GLU A 43 5.21 -23.14 11.70
CA GLU A 43 4.23 -22.89 10.63
C GLU A 43 2.99 -22.18 11.19
N TYR A 44 2.53 -21.16 10.48
CA TYR A 44 1.31 -20.41 10.80
C TYR A 44 0.44 -20.25 9.56
N ILE A 45 -0.88 -20.16 9.75
CA ILE A 45 -1.80 -19.77 8.69
C ILE A 45 -1.82 -18.25 8.61
N ASP A 46 -1.59 -17.70 7.42
CA ASP A 46 -1.58 -16.26 7.19
C ASP A 46 -2.97 -15.74 6.82
N TYR A 47 -3.64 -15.09 7.76
CA TYR A 47 -4.91 -14.38 7.51
C TYR A 47 -4.75 -12.92 7.08
N ILE A 48 -3.52 -12.40 7.08
CA ILE A 48 -3.24 -11.00 6.75
C ILE A 48 -2.93 -10.83 5.26
N LEU A 49 -2.26 -11.82 4.65
CA LEU A 49 -1.88 -11.83 3.23
C LEU A 49 -1.21 -10.53 2.77
N ALA A 50 -0.26 -10.05 3.58
CA ALA A 50 0.44 -8.78 3.36
C ALA A 50 -0.53 -7.61 3.10
N ASN A 51 -1.57 -7.47 3.95
CA ASN A 51 -2.66 -6.51 3.84
C ASN A 51 -3.44 -6.61 2.52
N GLY A 52 -3.62 -7.82 2.02
CA GLY A 52 -4.40 -8.12 0.82
C GLY A 52 -3.63 -8.01 -0.49
N SER A 53 -2.33 -7.77 -0.47
CA SER A 53 -1.53 -7.73 -1.70
C SER A 53 -1.24 -9.13 -2.28
N VAL A 54 -1.38 -10.19 -1.48
CA VAL A 54 -1.05 -11.57 -1.86
C VAL A 54 -2.34 -12.40 -2.08
N VAL A 55 -3.27 -11.90 -2.88
CA VAL A 55 -4.59 -12.52 -3.09
C VAL A 55 -4.55 -13.90 -3.74
N LEU A 56 -3.50 -14.22 -4.49
CA LEU A 56 -3.31 -15.51 -5.15
C LEU A 56 -2.53 -16.53 -4.28
N GLY A 57 -2.25 -16.16 -3.03
CA GLY A 57 -1.38 -16.92 -2.15
C GLY A 57 0.10 -16.59 -2.34
N HIS A 58 0.86 -16.86 -1.30
CA HIS A 58 2.31 -16.63 -1.30
C HIS A 58 3.03 -17.55 -2.29
N ASN A 59 4.04 -17.02 -2.93
CA ASN A 59 4.93 -17.78 -3.82
C ASN A 59 4.19 -18.48 -4.97
N ASN A 60 3.17 -17.83 -5.52
CA ASN A 60 2.38 -18.36 -6.63
C ASN A 60 3.28 -18.66 -7.85
N LYS A 61 3.24 -19.89 -8.36
CA LYS A 61 4.13 -20.36 -9.43
C LYS A 61 3.97 -19.59 -10.74
N LEU A 62 2.74 -19.22 -11.10
CA LEU A 62 2.49 -18.49 -12.36
C LEU A 62 3.03 -17.06 -12.28
N VAL A 63 2.77 -16.38 -11.15
CA VAL A 63 3.30 -15.03 -10.89
C VAL A 63 4.81 -15.04 -10.87
N ASN A 64 5.43 -15.97 -10.14
CA ASN A 64 6.87 -16.07 -10.06
C ASN A 64 7.51 -16.34 -11.43
N LYS A 65 6.91 -17.22 -12.25
CA LYS A 65 7.39 -17.49 -13.61
C LYS A 65 7.34 -16.22 -14.47
N ALA A 66 6.26 -15.45 -14.39
CA ALA A 66 6.13 -14.19 -15.14
C ALA A 66 7.19 -13.17 -14.71
N ILE A 67 7.40 -13.01 -13.40
CA ILE A 67 8.43 -12.11 -12.84
C ILE A 67 9.83 -12.54 -13.28
N LEU A 68 10.18 -13.81 -13.16
CA LEU A 68 11.48 -14.35 -13.56
C LEU A 68 11.74 -14.16 -15.06
N ASN A 69 10.72 -14.30 -15.90
CA ASN A 69 10.84 -14.03 -17.32
C ASN A 69 11.08 -12.56 -17.61
N GLN A 70 10.35 -11.67 -16.92
CA GLN A 70 10.51 -10.23 -17.12
C GLN A 70 11.86 -9.73 -16.61
N LEU A 71 12.40 -10.29 -15.54
CA LEU A 71 13.73 -9.94 -15.02
C LEU A 71 14.84 -10.13 -16.08
N LYS A 72 14.71 -11.13 -16.97
CA LYS A 72 15.65 -11.35 -18.07
C LYS A 72 15.64 -10.22 -19.10
N ASN A 73 14.53 -9.49 -19.20
CA ASN A 73 14.34 -8.37 -20.13
C ASN A 73 14.53 -6.99 -19.46
N GLY A 74 14.77 -6.98 -18.15
CA GLY A 74 14.84 -5.77 -17.34
C GLY A 74 13.50 -5.36 -16.71
N ILE A 75 13.55 -4.52 -15.69
CA ILE A 75 12.39 -4.08 -14.89
C ILE A 75 12.27 -2.56 -14.77
N SER A 76 13.25 -1.82 -15.27
CA SER A 76 13.25 -0.36 -15.21
C SER A 76 13.59 0.19 -16.59
N PHE A 77 12.68 0.98 -17.15
CA PHE A 77 12.80 1.50 -18.50
C PHE A 77 12.61 3.01 -18.51
N SER A 78 13.40 3.70 -19.34
CA SER A 78 13.26 5.15 -19.55
C SER A 78 12.16 5.53 -20.53
N LEU A 79 11.64 4.54 -21.27
CA LEU A 79 10.53 4.70 -22.22
C LEU A 79 9.36 3.78 -21.82
N PRO A 80 8.15 4.03 -22.33
CA PRO A 80 6.99 3.18 -22.07
C PRO A 80 7.25 1.70 -22.38
N ASN A 81 6.79 0.84 -21.49
CA ASN A 81 6.90 -0.61 -21.66
C ASN A 81 5.57 -1.19 -22.18
N LYS A 82 5.67 -2.23 -23.02
CA LYS A 82 4.51 -2.93 -23.56
C LYS A 82 3.55 -3.45 -22.48
N LEU A 83 4.07 -3.90 -21.33
CA LEU A 83 3.25 -4.37 -20.21
C LEU A 83 2.34 -3.28 -19.63
N GLU A 84 2.73 -2.00 -19.68
CA GLU A 84 1.87 -0.91 -19.23
C GLU A 84 0.61 -0.80 -20.11
N ILE A 85 0.78 -0.99 -21.42
CA ILE A 85 -0.33 -0.97 -22.38
C ILE A 85 -1.25 -2.17 -22.12
N GLU A 86 -0.69 -3.38 -22.05
CA GLU A 86 -1.45 -4.62 -21.81
C GLU A 86 -2.24 -4.57 -20.50
N VAL A 87 -1.65 -4.07 -19.42
CA VAL A 87 -2.33 -3.91 -18.12
C VAL A 87 -3.40 -2.82 -18.20
N SER A 88 -3.16 -1.72 -18.92
CA SER A 88 -4.17 -0.67 -19.12
C SER A 88 -5.39 -1.19 -19.87
N GLU A 89 -5.20 -2.00 -20.91
CA GLU A 89 -6.29 -2.64 -21.64
C GLU A 89 -7.11 -3.60 -20.76
N LEU A 90 -6.43 -4.40 -19.92
CA LEU A 90 -7.10 -5.28 -18.95
C LEU A 90 -7.91 -4.48 -17.93
N LEU A 91 -7.35 -3.39 -17.41
CA LEU A 91 -8.06 -2.53 -16.45
C LEU A 91 -9.30 -1.90 -17.08
N LYS A 92 -9.21 -1.37 -18.31
CA LYS A 92 -10.37 -0.85 -19.05
C LYS A 92 -11.46 -1.90 -19.27
N LYS A 93 -11.06 -3.15 -19.53
CA LYS A 93 -12.02 -4.25 -19.70
C LYS A 93 -12.78 -4.59 -18.41
N HIS A 94 -12.12 -4.52 -17.27
CA HIS A 94 -12.70 -4.92 -15.97
C HIS A 94 -13.30 -3.76 -15.18
N ILE A 95 -12.89 -2.52 -15.47
CA ILE A 95 -13.34 -1.30 -14.80
C ILE A 95 -13.90 -0.35 -15.85
N PRO A 96 -15.20 -0.38 -16.13
CA PRO A 96 -15.81 0.40 -17.24
C PRO A 96 -15.55 1.92 -17.16
N SER A 97 -15.37 2.47 -15.96
CA SER A 97 -15.05 3.89 -15.75
C SER A 97 -13.59 4.27 -15.99
N ALA A 98 -12.70 3.29 -16.17
CA ALA A 98 -11.28 3.53 -16.40
C ALA A 98 -10.99 3.79 -17.89
N GLU A 99 -11.34 4.96 -18.39
CA GLU A 99 -11.07 5.34 -19.79
C GLU A 99 -9.58 5.49 -20.07
N MET A 100 -8.84 6.05 -19.13
CA MET A 100 -7.39 6.20 -19.14
C MET A 100 -6.78 5.74 -17.83
N VAL A 101 -5.56 5.22 -17.87
CA VAL A 101 -4.87 4.68 -16.72
C VAL A 101 -3.50 5.33 -16.56
N ARG A 102 -3.18 5.72 -15.33
CA ARG A 102 -1.84 6.17 -14.94
C ARG A 102 -1.34 5.30 -13.80
N PHE A 103 -0.13 4.76 -13.94
CA PHE A 103 0.49 3.93 -12.92
C PHE A 103 1.31 4.78 -11.94
N GLY A 104 1.20 4.46 -10.65
CA GLY A 104 2.09 4.87 -9.57
C GLY A 104 2.72 3.63 -8.96
N LYS A 105 3.71 3.79 -8.11
CA LYS A 105 4.39 2.65 -7.48
C LYS A 105 3.52 2.00 -6.38
N ASN A 106 2.75 2.82 -5.67
CA ASN A 106 1.93 2.36 -4.54
C ASN A 106 0.61 3.15 -4.46
N GLY A 107 -0.34 2.68 -3.61
CA GLY A 107 -1.63 3.33 -3.43
C GLY A 107 -1.54 4.79 -2.97
N ASN A 108 -0.51 5.10 -2.24
CA ASN A 108 -0.20 6.44 -1.74
C ASN A 108 0.09 7.44 -2.86
N ASP A 109 0.85 7.03 -3.88
CA ASP A 109 1.10 7.84 -5.07
C ASP A 109 -0.20 8.07 -5.83
N ALA A 110 -1.01 7.02 -6.00
CA ALA A 110 -2.29 7.10 -6.72
C ALA A 110 -3.28 8.02 -6.01
N THR A 111 -3.45 7.90 -4.68
CA THR A 111 -4.37 8.76 -3.92
C THR A 111 -3.92 10.22 -3.93
N THR A 112 -2.63 10.49 -3.80
CA THR A 112 -2.09 11.86 -3.87
C THR A 112 -2.25 12.46 -5.26
N ALA A 113 -2.00 11.68 -6.31
CA ALA A 113 -2.24 12.11 -7.68
C ALA A 113 -3.73 12.44 -7.93
N ALA A 114 -4.64 11.60 -7.41
CA ALA A 114 -6.09 11.83 -7.51
C ALA A 114 -6.51 13.13 -6.82
N ILE A 115 -6.01 13.42 -5.60
CA ILE A 115 -6.30 14.66 -4.90
C ILE A 115 -5.76 15.88 -5.67
N ARG A 116 -4.56 15.80 -6.22
CA ARG A 116 -4.00 16.89 -7.03
C ARG A 116 -4.81 17.13 -8.29
N LEU A 117 -5.21 16.07 -8.97
CA LEU A 117 -6.07 16.16 -10.17
C LEU A 117 -7.44 16.76 -9.84
N ALA A 118 -8.06 16.31 -8.75
CA ALA A 118 -9.35 16.84 -8.31
C ALA A 118 -9.27 18.34 -7.98
N ARG A 119 -8.23 18.76 -7.26
CA ARG A 119 -7.99 20.19 -6.98
C ARG A 119 -7.78 21.01 -8.25
N HIS A 120 -6.99 20.51 -9.19
CA HIS A 120 -6.76 21.17 -10.48
C HIS A 120 -8.05 21.33 -11.28
N TYR A 121 -8.82 20.25 -11.39
CA TYR A 121 -10.07 20.24 -12.18
C TYR A 121 -11.16 21.12 -11.57
N THR A 122 -11.29 21.14 -10.24
CA THR A 122 -12.37 21.88 -9.56
C THR A 122 -11.99 23.30 -9.15
N GLY A 123 -10.70 23.62 -9.12
CA GLY A 123 -10.19 24.88 -8.53
C GLY A 123 -10.36 24.96 -7.01
N LYS A 124 -10.78 23.88 -6.34
CA LYS A 124 -11.03 23.84 -4.90
C LYS A 124 -9.88 23.22 -4.13
N ASN A 125 -9.55 23.79 -2.98
CA ASN A 125 -8.42 23.32 -2.15
C ASN A 125 -8.82 22.32 -1.08
N ASN A 126 -10.05 22.46 -0.54
CA ASN A 126 -10.53 21.57 0.52
C ASN A 126 -10.87 20.18 -0.02
N ILE A 127 -10.57 19.16 0.79
CA ILE A 127 -10.91 17.76 0.51
C ILE A 127 -11.68 17.16 1.66
N LEU A 128 -12.62 16.27 1.33
CA LEU A 128 -13.30 15.40 2.27
C LEU A 128 -12.79 13.99 2.09
N PHE A 129 -12.50 13.29 3.18
CA PHE A 129 -12.04 11.90 3.12
C PHE A 129 -12.60 11.06 4.27
N CYS A 130 -12.68 9.75 4.04
CA CYS A 130 -12.95 8.75 5.07
C CYS A 130 -12.02 7.54 4.90
N GLY A 131 -11.83 6.76 5.96
CA GLY A 131 -10.97 5.57 5.92
C GLY A 131 -9.48 5.89 6.01
N TYR A 132 -8.65 4.92 5.60
CA TYR A 132 -7.20 4.97 5.66
C TYR A 132 -6.58 5.30 4.30
N HIS A 133 -5.66 6.28 4.28
CA HIS A 133 -4.99 6.74 3.05
C HIS A 133 -3.47 6.91 3.22
N SER A 134 -2.86 6.08 4.04
CA SER A 134 -1.40 6.03 4.24
C SER A 134 -0.84 7.20 5.07
N TRP A 135 0.26 7.85 4.66
CA TRP A 135 1.03 8.77 5.50
C TRP A 135 1.31 10.14 4.88
N GLN A 136 0.73 10.43 3.72
CA GLN A 136 0.88 11.74 3.07
C GLN A 136 0.24 12.85 3.92
N ASP A 137 0.83 14.02 3.92
CA ASP A 137 0.45 15.16 4.76
C ASP A 137 -1.04 15.49 4.71
N TRP A 138 -1.63 15.46 3.50
CA TRP A 138 -3.07 15.76 3.32
C TRP A 138 -3.99 14.82 4.09
N TYR A 139 -3.52 13.61 4.39
CA TYR A 139 -4.28 12.62 5.17
C TYR A 139 -3.80 12.57 6.62
N VAL A 140 -2.49 12.36 6.84
CA VAL A 140 -1.94 12.11 8.17
C VAL A 140 -2.10 13.31 9.09
N GLY A 141 -2.15 14.52 8.53
CA GLY A 141 -2.40 15.77 9.26
C GLY A 141 -3.73 15.80 10.03
N LYS A 142 -4.68 14.90 9.74
CA LYS A 142 -5.95 14.74 10.47
C LYS A 142 -5.99 13.47 11.32
N THR A 143 -4.87 12.87 11.60
CA THR A 143 -4.74 11.69 12.46
C THR A 143 -3.96 12.00 13.72
N SER A 144 -3.88 11.05 14.66
CA SER A 144 -3.01 11.14 15.84
C SER A 144 -1.52 11.15 15.52
N LYS A 145 -1.12 10.92 14.25
CA LYS A 145 0.26 10.87 13.78
C LYS A 145 0.66 12.11 12.97
N ASN A 146 0.07 13.25 13.29
CA ASN A 146 0.23 14.51 12.53
C ASN A 146 1.50 15.30 12.87
N SER A 147 2.39 14.78 13.68
CA SER A 147 3.65 15.45 14.03
C SER A 147 4.47 15.74 12.77
N GLY A 148 4.93 16.97 12.62
CA GLY A 148 5.69 17.44 11.46
C GLY A 148 4.85 17.87 10.25
N VAL A 149 3.52 17.75 10.29
CA VAL A 149 2.65 18.25 9.23
C VAL A 149 2.31 19.73 9.47
N PRO A 150 2.55 20.61 8.48
CA PRO A 150 2.17 22.03 8.59
C PRO A 150 0.66 22.21 8.81
N SER A 151 0.29 23.14 9.69
CA SER A 151 -1.11 23.39 10.03
C SER A 151 -1.96 23.80 8.81
N GLU A 152 -1.36 24.49 7.86
CA GLU A 152 -1.97 24.96 6.62
C GLU A 152 -2.46 23.78 5.76
N ILE A 153 -1.67 22.72 5.65
CA ILE A 153 -2.04 21.50 4.92
C ILE A 153 -3.16 20.77 5.66
N SER A 154 -3.02 20.64 6.97
CA SER A 154 -4.03 20.00 7.80
C SER A 154 -5.40 20.69 7.73
N LYS A 155 -5.45 22.02 7.66
CA LYS A 155 -6.70 22.80 7.55
C LYS A 155 -7.48 22.51 6.26
N LEU A 156 -6.81 22.11 5.20
CA LEU A 156 -7.45 21.82 3.90
C LEU A 156 -8.09 20.43 3.80
N SER A 157 -7.94 19.59 4.84
CA SER A 157 -8.44 18.22 4.84
C SER A 157 -9.47 18.03 5.94
N HIS A 158 -10.61 17.41 5.61
CA HIS A 158 -11.72 17.19 6.51
C HIS A 158 -12.12 15.72 6.50
N ARG A 159 -12.11 15.12 7.69
CA ARG A 159 -12.51 13.73 7.86
C ARG A 159 -14.02 13.65 8.11
N PHE A 160 -14.68 12.71 7.46
CA PHE A 160 -16.05 12.33 7.78
C PHE A 160 -16.14 10.83 8.13
N ILE A 161 -17.21 10.44 8.78
CA ILE A 161 -17.49 9.03 9.12
C ILE A 161 -18.40 8.48 8.03
N TYR A 162 -18.02 7.36 7.42
CA TYR A 162 -18.84 6.71 6.40
C TYR A 162 -20.22 6.31 6.98
N GLY A 163 -21.28 6.68 6.27
CA GLY A 163 -22.65 6.42 6.71
C GLY A 163 -23.22 7.41 7.72
N ASP A 164 -22.44 8.33 8.26
CA ASP A 164 -22.95 9.43 9.10
C ASP A 164 -23.60 10.50 8.20
N LYS A 165 -24.87 10.80 8.47
CA LYS A 165 -25.66 11.79 7.71
C LYS A 165 -25.74 13.16 8.40
N LYS A 166 -25.03 13.33 9.52
CA LYS A 166 -25.04 14.59 10.28
C LYS A 166 -23.98 15.57 9.82
#